data_0cfb3f74b11838dd0ddee21c154bf093
#
_entry.id   0cfb3f74b11838dd0ddee21c154bf093
#
_cell.length_a   1.000
_cell.length_b   1.000
_cell.length_c   1.000
_cell.angle_alpha   90.00
_cell.angle_beta   90.00
_cell.angle_gamma   90.00
#
_symmetry.space_group_name_H-M   'P 1'
#
loop_
_entity.id
_entity.type
_entity.pdbx_description
1 polymer ?
#
loop_
_entity_poly.entity_id
_entity_poly.type
_entity_poly.pdbx_seq_one_letter_code
_entity_poly.pdbx_strand_id
1 'polypeptide(L)'
;KLTDHTTEATQTPTSLKNCVGRFQYRFAYPEIEKSLKLTTDNKKILLKTLQAVIGTLDPTLRDVRLSKDLKDTFIIRRNDTEIIIQEGKLLNRDVLSSGTAEGIDVAMFLASMVAREGSFYYCDEHFSYIQCDIEKRIFGIMLNQLSNDEQLIFTTHNTDMLDLNLPKHSYIFLRKQLENNDYKVSAISASDVLKRNTDS
;
A
#
# COMPACT_ATOMS: atom_id res chain seq x y z
N LYS A 1 -15.66 -12.17 -0.38
CA LYS A 1 -14.35 -12.84 -0.63
C LYS A 1 -13.88 -12.39 -1.99
N LEU A 2 -13.09 -11.34 -2.04
CA LEU A 2 -12.28 -11.02 -3.21
C LEU A 2 -11.14 -12.05 -3.21
N THR A 3 -11.25 -13.04 -4.07
CA THR A 3 -10.19 -14.01 -4.30
C THR A 3 -8.96 -13.30 -4.87
N ASP A 4 -7.78 -13.82 -4.57
CA ASP A 4 -6.50 -13.30 -5.03
C ASP A 4 -6.44 -13.27 -6.56
N HIS A 5 -6.69 -12.10 -7.15
CA HIS A 5 -6.72 -11.90 -8.59
C HIS A 5 -5.44 -11.29 -9.15
N THR A 6 -4.35 -11.31 -8.41
CA THR A 6 -3.07 -10.81 -8.91
C THR A 6 -2.54 -11.63 -10.09
N THR A 7 -2.96 -12.89 -10.21
CA THR A 7 -2.64 -13.78 -11.35
C THR A 7 -3.65 -13.69 -12.48
N GLU A 8 -4.89 -13.25 -12.22
CA GLU A 8 -5.98 -13.16 -13.21
C GLU A 8 -6.17 -11.77 -13.82
N ALA A 9 -5.30 -10.82 -13.54
CA ALA A 9 -5.30 -9.51 -14.19
C ALA A 9 -5.22 -9.59 -15.73
N THR A 10 -4.92 -10.76 -16.26
CA THR A 10 -5.00 -11.06 -17.70
C THR A 10 -6.43 -11.23 -18.21
N GLN A 11 -7.42 -11.39 -17.32
CA GLN A 11 -8.83 -11.58 -17.66
C GLN A 11 -9.67 -10.29 -17.48
N THR A 12 -9.07 -9.12 -17.68
CA THR A 12 -9.87 -7.89 -17.81
C THR A 12 -10.93 -8.11 -18.91
N PRO A 13 -12.21 -7.85 -18.63
CA PRO A 13 -13.26 -7.99 -19.65
C PRO A 13 -12.85 -7.27 -20.94
N THR A 14 -13.08 -7.88 -22.08
CA THR A 14 -12.69 -7.34 -23.39
C THR A 14 -13.23 -5.91 -23.62
N SER A 15 -14.41 -5.62 -23.04
CA SER A 15 -15.00 -4.28 -23.03
C SER A 15 -14.13 -3.25 -22.30
N LEU A 16 -13.53 -3.60 -21.17
CA LEU A 16 -12.63 -2.69 -20.45
C LEU A 16 -11.28 -2.54 -21.15
N LYS A 17 -10.76 -3.63 -21.75
CA LYS A 17 -9.51 -3.55 -22.54
C LYS A 17 -9.65 -2.61 -23.73
N ASN A 18 -10.81 -2.58 -24.35
CA ASN A 18 -11.08 -1.72 -25.50
C ASN A 18 -11.35 -0.25 -25.12
N CYS A 19 -11.83 0.00 -23.88
CA CYS A 19 -12.15 1.36 -23.41
C CYS A 19 -11.00 2.07 -22.71
N VAL A 20 -10.12 1.35 -22.00
CA VAL A 20 -9.13 1.91 -21.08
C VAL A 20 -7.70 1.46 -21.42
N GLY A 21 -7.51 0.65 -22.48
CA GLY A 21 -6.23 0.07 -22.79
C GLY A 21 -5.83 -1.03 -21.80
N ARG A 22 -4.56 -1.10 -21.44
CA ARG A 22 -4.03 -2.12 -20.55
C ARG A 22 -4.22 -1.69 -19.09
N PHE A 23 -5.33 -2.08 -18.47
CA PHE A 23 -5.56 -1.82 -17.06
C PHE A 23 -4.77 -2.82 -16.20
N GLN A 24 -3.92 -2.30 -15.32
CA GLN A 24 -3.18 -3.08 -14.33
C GLN A 24 -3.53 -2.59 -12.93
N TYR A 25 -3.75 -3.52 -11.99
CA TYR A 25 -4.10 -3.17 -10.62
C TYR A 25 -3.20 -3.89 -9.61
N ARG A 26 -2.99 -3.26 -8.47
CA ARG A 26 -2.26 -3.77 -7.33
C ARG A 26 -3.08 -3.60 -6.07
N PHE A 27 -3.09 -4.63 -5.25
CA PHE A 27 -3.77 -4.64 -3.98
C PHE A 27 -2.77 -4.88 -2.85
N ALA A 28 -2.91 -4.16 -1.74
CA ALA A 28 -2.26 -4.43 -0.48
C ALA A 28 -3.32 -4.72 0.57
N TYR A 29 -3.34 -5.94 1.07
CA TYR A 29 -4.23 -6.40 2.13
C TYR A 29 -3.40 -6.92 3.30
N PRO A 30 -3.83 -6.73 4.57
CA PRO A 30 -3.10 -7.20 5.75
C PRO A 30 -2.85 -8.71 5.76
N GLU A 31 -3.76 -9.51 5.21
CA GLU A 31 -3.78 -10.97 5.34
C GLU A 31 -3.23 -11.73 4.11
N ILE A 32 -2.79 -11.04 3.06
CA ILE A 32 -2.36 -11.70 1.83
C ILE A 32 -0.84 -11.68 1.72
N GLU A 33 -0.22 -12.83 1.83
CA GLU A 33 1.17 -13.03 1.42
C GLU A 33 1.30 -12.81 -0.10
N LYS A 34 1.98 -11.75 -0.48
CA LYS A 34 2.24 -11.42 -1.88
C LYS A 34 3.66 -11.74 -2.27
N SER A 35 3.82 -12.41 -3.39
CA SER A 35 5.10 -12.48 -4.08
C SER A 35 5.21 -11.33 -5.08
N LEU A 36 6.17 -10.44 -4.91
CA LEU A 36 6.53 -9.46 -5.91
C LEU A 36 7.29 -10.18 -7.03
N LYS A 37 6.87 -10.06 -8.29
CA LYS A 37 7.69 -10.56 -9.41
C LYS A 37 8.91 -9.67 -9.54
N LEU A 38 10.06 -10.18 -9.12
CA LEU A 38 11.32 -9.44 -9.10
C LEU A 38 11.99 -9.54 -10.46
N THR A 39 11.93 -8.47 -11.23
CA THR A 39 12.80 -8.22 -12.38
C THR A 39 14.10 -7.53 -11.93
N THR A 40 15.10 -7.46 -12.80
CA THR A 40 16.38 -6.78 -12.46
C THR A 40 16.17 -5.32 -12.08
N ASP A 41 15.24 -4.62 -12.75
CA ASP A 41 14.96 -3.20 -12.50
C ASP A 41 14.15 -3.02 -11.23
N ASN A 42 13.14 -3.86 -11.00
CA ASN A 42 12.34 -3.83 -9.77
C ASN A 42 13.18 -4.11 -8.53
N LYS A 43 14.19 -4.97 -8.60
CA LYS A 43 15.09 -5.23 -7.47
C LYS A 43 15.83 -3.99 -7.01
N LYS A 44 16.33 -3.18 -7.94
CA LYS A 44 17.03 -1.93 -7.61
C LYS A 44 16.09 -0.92 -6.99
N ILE A 45 14.87 -0.82 -7.53
CA ILE A 45 13.82 0.05 -7.00
C ILE A 45 13.42 -0.40 -5.60
N LEU A 46 13.13 -1.70 -5.43
CA LEU A 46 12.75 -2.25 -4.13
C LEU A 46 13.86 -2.06 -3.09
N LEU A 47 15.13 -2.30 -3.46
CA LEU A 47 16.25 -2.07 -2.55
C LEU A 47 16.31 -0.62 -2.06
N LYS A 48 16.22 0.35 -2.97
CA LYS A 48 16.23 1.77 -2.62
C LYS A 48 15.01 2.16 -1.76
N THR A 49 13.83 1.64 -2.09
CA THR A 49 12.60 1.91 -1.35
C THR A 49 12.67 1.31 0.05
N LEU A 50 13.13 0.06 0.19
CA LEU A 50 13.36 -0.57 1.48
C LEU A 50 14.37 0.22 2.33
N GLN A 51 15.50 0.64 1.73
CA GLN A 51 16.49 1.45 2.43
C GLN A 51 15.93 2.78 2.92
N ALA A 52 15.10 3.44 2.13
CA ALA A 52 14.51 4.74 2.46
C ALA A 52 13.40 4.63 3.53
N VAL A 53 12.54 3.60 3.42
CA VAL A 53 11.34 3.47 4.25
C VAL A 53 11.65 2.78 5.57
N ILE A 54 12.44 1.72 5.55
CA ILE A 54 12.69 0.89 6.74
C ILE A 54 13.36 1.66 7.87
N GLY A 55 14.35 2.49 7.57
CA GLY A 55 15.00 3.31 8.58
C GLY A 55 14.06 4.33 9.26
N THR A 56 12.97 4.71 8.58
CA THR A 56 11.93 5.58 9.14
C THR A 56 10.95 4.81 10.02
N LEU A 57 10.67 3.56 9.66
CA LEU A 57 9.71 2.70 10.37
C LEU A 57 10.30 2.12 11.66
N ASP A 58 11.52 1.63 11.59
CA ASP A 58 12.21 1.02 12.72
C ASP A 58 13.71 1.32 12.63
N PRO A 59 14.22 2.24 13.49
CA PRO A 59 15.65 2.62 13.48
C PRO A 59 16.62 1.47 13.81
N THR A 60 16.11 0.36 14.35
CA THR A 60 16.94 -0.84 14.62
C THR A 60 17.22 -1.66 13.38
N LEU A 61 16.44 -1.45 12.31
CA LEU A 61 16.64 -2.09 11.01
C LEU A 61 17.70 -1.34 10.22
N ARG A 62 18.76 -2.03 9.88
CA ARG A 62 19.94 -1.45 9.20
C ARG A 62 20.40 -2.37 8.07
N ASP A 63 21.26 -1.83 7.23
CA ASP A 63 21.99 -2.59 6.23
C ASP A 63 21.09 -3.44 5.32
N VAL A 64 20.15 -2.74 4.64
CA VAL A 64 19.33 -3.40 3.62
C VAL A 64 20.15 -3.64 2.37
N ARG A 65 20.29 -4.90 1.98
CA ARG A 65 21.15 -5.31 0.85
C ARG A 65 20.56 -6.46 0.05
N LEU A 66 21.01 -6.63 -1.18
CA LEU A 66 20.79 -7.84 -1.95
C LEU A 66 21.75 -8.93 -1.49
N SER A 67 21.26 -10.15 -1.34
CA SER A 67 22.10 -11.32 -1.10
C SER A 67 23.00 -11.57 -2.31
N LYS A 68 24.26 -11.97 -2.05
CA LYS A 68 25.20 -12.40 -3.09
C LYS A 68 25.02 -13.88 -3.41
N ASP A 69 24.54 -14.64 -2.43
CA ASP A 69 24.52 -16.10 -2.48
C ASP A 69 23.13 -16.65 -2.83
N LEU A 70 22.09 -15.91 -2.48
CA LEU A 70 20.70 -16.33 -2.72
C LEU A 70 20.05 -15.46 -3.79
N LYS A 71 19.50 -16.11 -4.79
CA LYS A 71 18.79 -15.45 -5.89
C LYS A 71 17.55 -14.73 -5.34
N ASP A 72 17.29 -13.52 -5.85
CA ASP A 72 16.07 -12.74 -5.58
C ASP A 72 15.79 -12.50 -4.09
N THR A 73 16.89 -12.35 -3.30
CA THR A 73 16.83 -12.26 -1.86
C THR A 73 17.38 -10.94 -1.36
N PHE A 74 16.57 -10.24 -0.54
CA PHE A 74 16.99 -9.08 0.22
C PHE A 74 17.23 -9.48 1.66
N ILE A 75 18.26 -8.92 2.25
CA ILE A 75 18.64 -9.12 3.65
C ILE A 75 18.57 -7.78 4.35
N ILE A 76 17.86 -7.72 5.46
CA ILE A 76 17.76 -6.56 6.33
C ILE A 76 18.34 -6.96 7.68
N ARG A 77 19.34 -6.24 8.15
CA ARG A 77 19.98 -6.52 9.43
C ARG A 77 19.24 -5.83 10.58
N ARG A 78 18.91 -6.59 11.60
CA ARG A 78 18.36 -6.09 12.86
C ARG A 78 19.21 -6.61 14.03
N ASN A 79 20.07 -5.75 14.58
CA ASN A 79 21.05 -6.16 15.61
C ASN A 79 21.85 -7.40 15.14
N ASP A 80 21.68 -8.53 15.83
CA ASP A 80 22.34 -9.80 15.53
C ASP A 80 21.49 -10.77 14.70
N THR A 81 20.33 -10.33 14.21
CA THR A 81 19.42 -11.13 13.38
C THR A 81 19.34 -10.58 11.97
N GLU A 82 19.11 -11.45 11.01
CA GLU A 82 18.83 -11.08 9.62
C GLU A 82 17.39 -11.40 9.26
N ILE A 83 16.71 -10.42 8.66
CA ILE A 83 15.40 -10.55 8.10
C ILE A 83 15.55 -10.82 6.62
N ILE A 84 14.89 -11.85 6.14
CA ILE A 84 15.03 -12.35 4.77
C ILE A 84 13.73 -12.12 4.00
N ILE A 85 13.85 -11.40 2.88
CA ILE A 85 12.79 -11.27 1.89
C ILE A 85 13.26 -12.01 0.64
N GLN A 86 12.65 -13.13 0.34
CA GLN A 86 12.98 -13.95 -0.82
C GLN A 86 11.80 -14.00 -1.80
N GLU A 87 12.08 -13.73 -3.07
CA GLU A 87 11.07 -13.69 -4.13
C GLU A 87 9.87 -12.78 -3.79
N GLY A 88 10.12 -11.70 -3.04
CA GLY A 88 9.10 -10.77 -2.59
C GLY A 88 8.28 -11.24 -1.38
N LYS A 89 8.68 -12.34 -0.72
CA LYS A 89 8.06 -12.85 0.50
C LYS A 89 8.97 -12.67 1.70
N LEU A 90 8.39 -12.22 2.79
CA LEU A 90 9.05 -12.13 4.08
C LEU A 90 9.05 -13.51 4.74
N LEU A 91 10.24 -14.14 4.86
CA LEU A 91 10.34 -15.54 5.30
C LEU A 91 10.24 -15.71 6.81
N ASN A 92 10.81 -14.80 7.58
CA ASN A 92 10.85 -14.92 9.05
C ASN A 92 9.99 -13.84 9.72
N ARG A 93 8.72 -13.80 9.31
CA ARG A 93 7.73 -12.84 9.82
C ARG A 93 7.55 -12.93 11.33
N ASP A 94 7.62 -14.13 11.89
CA ASP A 94 7.36 -14.43 13.30
C ASP A 94 8.36 -13.77 14.27
N VAL A 95 9.54 -13.41 13.80
CA VAL A 95 10.55 -12.73 14.64
C VAL A 95 10.39 -11.20 14.63
N LEU A 96 9.41 -10.69 13.88
CA LEU A 96 9.16 -9.27 13.74
C LEU A 96 7.96 -8.81 14.58
N SER A 97 8.00 -7.56 15.03
CA SER A 97 6.78 -6.91 15.52
C SER A 97 5.79 -6.74 14.37
N SER A 98 4.49 -6.71 14.68
CA SER A 98 3.45 -6.48 13.68
C SER A 98 3.70 -5.21 12.87
N GLY A 99 4.07 -4.11 13.53
CA GLY A 99 4.38 -2.84 12.86
C GLY A 99 5.60 -2.92 11.93
N THR A 100 6.66 -3.66 12.33
CA THR A 100 7.83 -3.85 11.46
C THR A 100 7.49 -4.69 10.23
N ALA A 101 6.74 -5.79 10.41
CA ALA A 101 6.32 -6.64 9.31
C ALA A 101 5.41 -5.88 8.33
N GLU A 102 4.42 -5.15 8.85
CA GLU A 102 3.53 -4.30 8.07
C GLU A 102 4.31 -3.20 7.33
N GLY A 103 5.29 -2.58 7.98
CA GLY A 103 6.15 -1.58 7.36
C GLY A 103 6.96 -2.11 6.18
N ILE A 104 7.41 -3.36 6.22
CA ILE A 104 8.07 -4.02 5.10
C ILE A 104 7.08 -4.24 3.95
N ASP A 105 5.86 -4.69 4.25
CA ASP A 105 4.82 -4.89 3.23
C ASP A 105 4.45 -3.55 2.55
N VAL A 106 4.34 -2.49 3.33
CA VAL A 106 4.12 -1.12 2.83
C VAL A 106 5.27 -0.65 1.94
N ALA A 107 6.52 -0.92 2.34
CA ALA A 107 7.68 -0.58 1.52
C ALA A 107 7.69 -1.34 0.18
N MET A 108 7.27 -2.61 0.17
CA MET A 108 7.11 -3.40 -1.05
C MET A 108 5.98 -2.86 -1.94
N PHE A 109 4.86 -2.47 -1.35
CA PHE A 109 3.76 -1.83 -2.08
C PHE A 109 4.20 -0.50 -2.72
N LEU A 110 4.87 0.36 -1.95
CA LEU A 110 5.41 1.62 -2.47
C LEU A 110 6.43 1.38 -3.58
N ALA A 111 7.28 0.34 -3.47
CA ALA A 111 8.22 -0.02 -4.52
C ALA A 111 7.49 -0.41 -5.83
N SER A 112 6.34 -1.08 -5.74
CA SER A 112 5.53 -1.41 -6.93
C SER A 112 4.94 -0.16 -7.59
N MET A 113 4.58 0.86 -6.80
CA MET A 113 4.15 2.16 -7.33
C MET A 113 5.30 2.89 -8.04
N VAL A 114 6.46 2.94 -7.41
CA VAL A 114 7.68 3.55 -8.02
C VAL A 114 8.07 2.83 -9.30
N ALA A 115 7.91 1.50 -9.35
CA ALA A 115 8.19 0.69 -10.54
C ALA A 115 7.10 0.76 -11.62
N ARG A 116 6.01 1.51 -11.38
CA ARG A 116 4.88 1.61 -12.31
C ARG A 116 4.29 0.24 -12.69
N GLU A 117 4.18 -0.66 -11.72
CA GLU A 117 3.67 -2.01 -11.95
C GLU A 117 2.14 -2.10 -12.07
N GLY A 118 1.43 -1.02 -11.81
CA GLY A 118 -0.02 -0.90 -11.90
C GLY A 118 -0.45 0.50 -12.31
N SER A 119 -1.73 0.66 -12.66
CA SER A 119 -2.39 1.94 -12.84
C SER A 119 -3.49 2.17 -11.80
N PHE A 120 -3.87 1.12 -11.08
CA PHE A 120 -4.80 1.18 -9.97
C PHE A 120 -4.18 0.49 -8.75
N TYR A 121 -4.08 1.23 -7.66
CA TYR A 121 -3.51 0.78 -6.40
C TYR A 121 -4.59 0.81 -5.32
N TYR A 122 -4.72 -0.28 -4.58
CA TYR A 122 -5.65 -0.39 -3.46
C TYR A 122 -4.90 -0.83 -2.21
N CYS A 123 -4.88 0.02 -1.20
CA CYS A 123 -4.23 -0.22 0.09
C CYS A 123 -5.30 -0.25 1.19
N ASP A 124 -5.58 -1.45 1.72
CA ASP A 124 -6.68 -1.70 2.63
C ASP A 124 -6.18 -1.86 4.06
N GLU A 125 -6.41 -0.84 4.91
CA GLU A 125 -6.09 -0.82 6.34
C GLU A 125 -4.67 -1.29 6.69
N HIS A 126 -3.71 -1.05 5.77
CA HIS A 126 -2.36 -1.63 5.83
C HIS A 126 -1.41 -0.83 6.72
N PHE A 127 -1.94 0.00 7.60
CA PHE A 127 -1.19 0.84 8.54
C PHE A 127 -1.68 0.70 9.98
N SER A 128 -2.41 -0.37 10.28
CA SER A 128 -3.08 -0.55 11.58
C SER A 128 -2.11 -0.63 12.76
N TYR A 129 -0.87 -1.05 12.53
CA TYR A 129 0.18 -1.17 13.54
C TYR A 129 1.31 -0.14 13.38
N ILE A 130 1.13 0.83 12.50
CA ILE A 130 2.09 1.90 12.24
C ILE A 130 1.60 3.19 12.92
N GLN A 131 2.54 3.98 13.44
CA GLN A 131 2.20 5.27 14.08
C GLN A 131 1.56 6.22 13.06
N CYS A 132 0.53 6.96 13.50
CA CYS A 132 -0.25 7.87 12.67
C CYS A 132 0.60 8.88 11.88
N ASP A 133 1.65 9.45 12.49
CA ASP A 133 2.54 10.38 11.81
C ASP A 133 3.36 9.73 10.69
N ILE A 134 3.75 8.47 10.88
CA ILE A 134 4.47 7.69 9.88
C ILE A 134 3.54 7.34 8.73
N GLU A 135 2.31 6.91 9.04
CA GLU A 135 1.26 6.66 8.04
C GLU A 135 1.06 7.89 7.15
N LYS A 136 0.84 9.08 7.74
CA LYS A 136 0.66 10.34 7.00
C LYS A 136 1.84 10.62 6.06
N ARG A 137 3.07 10.43 6.54
CA ARG A 137 4.28 10.68 5.73
C ARG A 137 4.38 9.70 4.56
N ILE A 138 4.15 8.41 4.80
CA ILE A 138 4.21 7.38 3.76
C ILE A 138 3.09 7.59 2.74
N PHE A 139 1.88 7.90 3.18
CA PHE A 139 0.79 8.25 2.28
C PHE A 139 1.12 9.47 1.42
N GLY A 140 1.73 10.51 1.99
CA GLY A 140 2.23 11.65 1.23
C GLY A 140 3.26 11.26 0.15
N ILE A 141 4.14 10.31 0.46
CA ILE A 141 5.09 9.75 -0.52
C ILE A 141 4.33 9.00 -1.62
N MET A 142 3.33 8.16 -1.27
CA MET A 142 2.51 7.44 -2.24
C MET A 142 1.79 8.40 -3.19
N LEU A 143 1.20 9.46 -2.68
CA LEU A 143 0.54 10.48 -3.51
C LEU A 143 1.50 11.14 -4.50
N ASN A 144 2.72 11.45 -4.06
CA ASN A 144 3.74 12.04 -4.92
C ASN A 144 4.29 11.08 -6.00
N GLN A 145 4.05 9.78 -5.85
CA GLN A 145 4.42 8.79 -6.86
C GLN A 145 3.35 8.60 -7.94
N LEU A 146 2.10 9.01 -7.69
CA LEU A 146 1.02 8.85 -8.65
C LEU A 146 1.25 9.74 -9.88
N SER A 147 1.07 9.16 -11.06
CA SER A 147 0.92 9.89 -12.32
C SER A 147 -0.55 10.17 -12.63
N ASN A 148 -0.80 10.98 -13.66
CA ASN A 148 -2.14 11.44 -14.01
C ASN A 148 -3.08 10.32 -14.48
N ASP A 149 -2.53 9.19 -14.89
CA ASP A 149 -3.25 8.00 -15.36
C ASP A 149 -3.32 6.90 -14.30
N GLU A 150 -2.91 7.20 -13.06
CA GLU A 150 -2.92 6.26 -11.94
C GLU A 150 -3.92 6.69 -10.86
N GLN A 151 -4.46 5.71 -10.14
CA GLN A 151 -5.37 5.91 -9.03
C GLN A 151 -4.93 5.12 -7.81
N LEU A 152 -4.95 5.76 -6.64
CA LEU A 152 -4.78 5.11 -5.35
C LEU A 152 -6.09 5.18 -4.56
N ILE A 153 -6.58 4.05 -4.09
CA ILE A 153 -7.59 3.96 -3.04
C ILE A 153 -6.87 3.49 -1.77
N PHE A 154 -7.06 4.25 -0.72
CA PHE A 154 -6.43 4.04 0.58
C PHE A 154 -7.50 4.05 1.66
N THR A 155 -7.63 2.97 2.42
CA THR A 155 -8.56 2.89 3.54
C THR A 155 -7.80 2.94 4.86
N THR A 156 -8.32 3.67 5.83
CA THR A 156 -7.70 3.82 7.15
C THR A 156 -8.73 4.18 8.20
N HIS A 157 -8.44 3.84 9.45
CA HIS A 157 -9.16 4.32 10.63
C HIS A 157 -8.53 5.59 11.22
N ASN A 158 -7.38 6.03 10.70
CA ASN A 158 -6.66 7.20 11.19
C ASN A 158 -7.35 8.49 10.73
N THR A 159 -8.03 9.17 11.65
CA THR A 159 -8.71 10.45 11.38
C THR A 159 -7.74 11.61 11.12
N ASP A 160 -6.46 11.51 11.53
CA ASP A 160 -5.45 12.55 11.26
C ASP A 160 -5.15 12.69 9.77
N MET A 161 -5.58 11.71 8.95
CA MET A 161 -5.51 11.80 7.49
C MET A 161 -6.38 12.93 6.93
N LEU A 162 -7.38 13.40 7.69
CA LEU A 162 -8.22 14.55 7.31
C LEU A 162 -7.47 15.88 7.34
N ASP A 163 -6.34 15.96 8.07
CA ASP A 163 -5.47 17.13 8.08
C ASP A 163 -4.64 17.28 6.80
N LEU A 164 -4.64 16.25 5.95
CA LEU A 164 -4.03 16.37 4.64
C LEU A 164 -4.91 17.28 3.77
N ASN A 165 -4.31 18.30 3.17
CA ASN A 165 -5.01 19.25 2.30
C ASN A 165 -5.38 18.63 0.95
N LEU A 166 -6.10 17.50 0.97
CA LEU A 166 -6.62 16.88 -0.23
C LEU A 166 -7.95 17.51 -0.64
N PRO A 167 -8.30 17.47 -1.93
CA PRO A 167 -9.61 17.91 -2.39
C PRO A 167 -10.74 17.15 -1.68
N LYS A 168 -11.84 17.82 -1.34
CA LYS A 168 -12.95 17.21 -0.58
C LYS A 168 -13.50 15.93 -1.22
N HIS A 169 -13.52 15.86 -2.54
CA HIS A 169 -13.99 14.67 -3.27
C HIS A 169 -13.09 13.45 -3.11
N SER A 170 -11.86 13.62 -2.59
CA SER A 170 -10.95 12.50 -2.30
C SER A 170 -11.29 11.77 -1.01
N TYR A 171 -12.14 12.34 -0.16
CA TYR A 171 -12.51 11.71 1.11
C TYR A 171 -13.89 11.07 0.99
N ILE A 172 -13.94 9.78 1.33
CA ILE A 172 -15.16 8.98 1.40
C ILE A 172 -15.23 8.37 2.79
N PHE A 173 -16.33 8.63 3.51
CA PHE A 173 -16.60 8.07 4.83
C PHE A 173 -17.50 6.84 4.69
N LEU A 174 -17.07 5.72 5.24
CA LEU A 174 -17.89 4.53 5.36
C LEU A 174 -18.64 4.58 6.69
N ARG A 175 -19.96 4.56 6.62
CA ARG A 175 -20.84 4.60 7.79
C ARG A 175 -21.63 3.31 7.90
N LYS A 176 -21.47 2.61 9.03
CA LYS A 176 -22.27 1.45 9.37
C LYS A 176 -23.45 1.86 10.26
N GLN A 177 -24.64 1.54 9.86
CA GLN A 177 -25.89 1.85 10.59
C GLN A 177 -26.70 0.58 10.77
N LEU A 178 -27.42 0.50 11.92
CA LEU A 178 -28.39 -0.56 12.16
C LEU A 178 -29.76 -0.08 11.63
N GLU A 179 -30.28 -0.76 10.62
CA GLU A 179 -31.62 -0.54 10.07
C GLU A 179 -32.40 -1.86 10.12
N ASN A 180 -33.57 -1.85 10.77
CA ASN A 180 -34.49 -3.02 10.84
C ASN A 180 -33.81 -4.33 11.30
N ASN A 181 -32.95 -4.28 12.32
CA ASN A 181 -32.16 -5.39 12.83
C ASN A 181 -31.07 -5.92 11.86
N ASP A 182 -30.78 -5.21 10.79
CA ASP A 182 -29.68 -5.54 9.87
C ASP A 182 -28.70 -4.36 9.78
N TYR A 183 -27.46 -4.67 9.44
CA TYR A 183 -26.41 -3.65 9.26
C TYR A 183 -26.31 -3.22 7.81
N LYS A 184 -26.48 -1.91 7.61
CA LYS A 184 -26.27 -1.28 6.31
C LYS A 184 -25.01 -0.43 6.32
N VAL A 185 -24.16 -0.59 5.32
CA VAL A 185 -23.01 0.26 5.09
C VAL A 185 -23.31 1.24 3.98
N SER A 186 -23.10 2.52 4.26
CA SER A 186 -23.23 3.59 3.26
C SER A 186 -21.91 4.32 3.09
N ALA A 187 -21.61 4.74 1.86
CA ALA A 187 -20.46 5.58 1.51
C ALA A 187 -20.93 7.03 1.36
N ILE A 188 -20.28 7.95 2.05
CA ILE A 188 -20.62 9.38 2.06
C ILE A 188 -19.41 10.16 1.60
N SER A 189 -19.52 10.88 0.48
CA SER A 189 -18.45 11.78 0.03
C SER A 189 -18.42 13.05 0.89
N ALA A 190 -17.21 13.49 1.28
CA ALA A 190 -17.08 14.76 1.98
C ALA A 190 -17.57 15.96 1.15
N SER A 191 -17.49 15.88 -0.18
CA SER A 191 -18.02 16.92 -1.07
C SER A 191 -19.54 17.08 -0.99
N ASP A 192 -20.25 16.00 -0.63
CA ASP A 192 -21.72 16.03 -0.54
C ASP A 192 -22.20 16.66 0.79
N VAL A 193 -21.38 16.54 1.83
CA VAL A 193 -21.72 17.00 3.18
C VAL A 193 -21.16 18.39 3.48
N LEU A 194 -19.92 18.63 3.07
CA LEU A 194 -19.21 19.88 3.32
C LEU A 194 -19.53 20.90 2.22
N LYS A 195 -20.68 21.55 2.31
CA LYS A 195 -20.99 22.69 1.44
C LYS A 195 -19.89 23.75 1.59
N ARG A 196 -19.49 24.37 0.48
CA ARG A 196 -18.62 25.55 0.53
C ARG A 196 -19.38 26.62 1.34
N ASN A 197 -18.80 27.12 2.41
CA ASN A 197 -19.17 28.41 2.95
C ASN A 197 -18.71 29.48 1.96
N THR A 198 -19.52 29.70 0.90
CA THR A 198 -19.40 30.84 -0.01
C THR A 198 -20.57 31.76 0.25
N ASP A 199 -20.72 32.20 1.52
CA ASP A 199 -21.62 33.28 1.85
C ASP A 199 -20.93 34.17 2.86
N SER A 200 -20.19 35.10 2.35
CA SER A 200 -19.97 36.47 2.90
C SER A 200 -19.23 37.32 1.88
#